data_57cbd396b9b6a8b105ca7bcb97d73412
#
_entry.id   57cbd396b9b6a8b105ca7bcb97d73412
#
_cell.length_a   1.000
_cell.length_b   1.000
_cell.length_c   1.000
_cell.angle_alpha   90.00
_cell.angle_beta   90.00
_cell.angle_gamma   90.00
#
_symmetry.space_group_name_H-M   'P 1'
#
loop_
_entity.id
_entity.type
_entity.pdbx_description
1 polymer ?
#
loop_
_entity_poly.entity_id
_entity_poly.type
_entity_poly.pdbx_seq_one_letter_code
_entity_poly.pdbx_strand_id
1 'polypeptide(L)'
;MTNEIERKNDFSKGNVPSLIMKMAIPMIVAQVVNALYSIVDRIYIGHMADVGQLALTGIGLCFPITMTVSAFSALIGYGGAPLSSILRGRREDQKAEQVLGTCVTALVVLGIVVPLACFFLREPILYLFGASPATYPYADRYITIYLMGSLPVMLTLGLNTFINAQGFTRDGMVTVGIGALCNLVLDPIFIFGFGLGVRGAAIATVISQLVSCIWVIAFLLGKKNLIRLRRQYLKPSWPLLGKVCGLGVSSFIMQITESAISAVFNASLYQFGGDIYVTTMTVATSISQIYTMIIQGFGQGAQPVTGYNYGAGAYGRVRQCYRFLTVVCLGYAVVAWGLIQLFMPQIISVFNNDPNLLATAVPMLRIFFLLTFLFALQTASQNTFVALGEAKKATFFALLRKVFLLIPLILIMPRIGFGVTGIFAAEPIADTISAAVCFTTFLLTSYRGLRKKEQAQLAAKNEETI
;
A
#
# COMPACT_ATOMS: atom_id res chain seq x y z
N MET A 1 -26.69 -15.51 16.16
CA MET A 1 -25.71 -14.44 15.93
C MET A 1 -24.49 -14.91 15.12
N THR A 2 -23.74 -15.93 15.53
CA THR A 2 -22.57 -16.44 14.79
C THR A 2 -22.94 -16.94 13.38
N ASN A 3 -24.01 -17.72 13.24
CA ASN A 3 -24.51 -18.22 11.95
C ASN A 3 -24.98 -17.10 10.98
N GLU A 4 -25.42 -15.98 11.50
CA GLU A 4 -25.88 -14.84 10.68
C GLU A 4 -24.72 -14.01 10.17
N ILE A 5 -23.67 -13.86 10.98
CA ILE A 5 -22.41 -13.18 10.62
C ILE A 5 -21.62 -14.04 9.60
N GLU A 6 -21.58 -15.36 9.79
CA GLU A 6 -21.00 -16.28 8.81
C GLU A 6 -21.70 -16.20 7.46
N ARG A 7 -23.06 -16.17 7.45
CA ARG A 7 -23.84 -16.00 6.21
C ARG A 7 -23.60 -14.68 5.52
N LYS A 8 -23.39 -13.60 6.28
CA LYS A 8 -23.21 -12.23 5.74
C LYS A 8 -21.81 -12.01 5.16
N ASN A 9 -20.82 -12.75 5.63
CA ASN A 9 -19.42 -12.67 5.20
C ASN A 9 -18.94 -13.97 4.52
N ASP A 10 -19.88 -14.76 4.01
CA ASP A 10 -19.61 -15.94 3.18
C ASP A 10 -19.38 -15.49 1.72
N PHE A 11 -18.11 -15.44 1.31
CA PHE A 11 -17.72 -15.06 -0.03
C PHE A 11 -18.02 -16.12 -1.11
N SER A 12 -18.49 -17.31 -0.72
CA SER A 12 -18.90 -18.35 -1.67
C SER A 12 -20.25 -18.07 -2.31
N LYS A 13 -21.06 -17.17 -1.72
CA LYS A 13 -22.44 -16.87 -2.15
C LYS A 13 -22.55 -15.44 -2.65
N GLY A 14 -23.62 -15.18 -3.41
CA GLY A 14 -23.93 -13.84 -3.92
C GLY A 14 -23.17 -13.44 -5.18
N ASN A 15 -23.45 -12.25 -5.68
CA ASN A 15 -22.84 -11.70 -6.90
C ASN A 15 -21.42 -11.20 -6.62
N VAL A 16 -20.44 -11.71 -7.36
CA VAL A 16 -19.02 -11.37 -7.20
C VAL A 16 -18.73 -9.85 -7.36
N PRO A 17 -19.25 -9.15 -8.38
CA PRO A 17 -19.13 -7.70 -8.49
C PRO A 17 -19.57 -6.96 -7.25
N SER A 18 -20.76 -7.29 -6.72
CA SER A 18 -21.31 -6.65 -5.53
C SER A 18 -20.46 -6.91 -4.28
N LEU A 19 -19.93 -8.13 -4.12
CA LEU A 19 -19.03 -8.47 -3.03
C LEU A 19 -17.74 -7.65 -3.09
N ILE A 20 -17.10 -7.59 -4.25
CA ILE A 20 -15.86 -6.82 -4.44
C ILE A 20 -16.11 -5.33 -4.18
N MET A 21 -17.18 -4.73 -4.71
CA MET A 21 -17.50 -3.33 -4.48
C MET A 21 -17.78 -3.03 -3.01
N LYS A 22 -18.53 -3.91 -2.33
CA LYS A 22 -18.79 -3.81 -0.88
C LYS A 22 -17.50 -3.81 -0.05
N MET A 23 -16.47 -4.54 -0.52
CA MET A 23 -15.16 -4.60 0.13
C MET A 23 -14.27 -3.42 -0.26
N ALA A 24 -14.27 -3.05 -1.54
CA ALA A 24 -13.37 -2.04 -2.08
C ALA A 24 -13.73 -0.61 -1.65
N ILE A 25 -15.02 -0.25 -1.64
CA ILE A 25 -15.44 1.12 -1.32
C ILE A 25 -14.95 1.57 0.06
N PRO A 26 -15.14 0.83 1.17
CA PRO A 26 -14.61 1.23 2.47
C PRO A 26 -13.08 1.35 2.47
N MET A 27 -12.38 0.49 1.72
CA MET A 27 -10.92 0.55 1.62
C MET A 27 -10.44 1.79 0.86
N ILE A 28 -11.12 2.15 -0.24
CA ILE A 28 -10.83 3.40 -0.97
C ILE A 28 -11.06 4.60 -0.05
N VAL A 29 -12.19 4.63 0.65
CA VAL A 29 -12.49 5.72 1.61
C VAL A 29 -11.42 5.80 2.70
N ALA A 30 -10.97 4.67 3.25
CA ALA A 30 -9.88 4.65 4.22
C ALA A 30 -8.57 5.23 3.67
N GLN A 31 -8.22 4.93 2.42
CA GLN A 31 -7.05 5.50 1.76
C GLN A 31 -7.17 7.01 1.56
N VAL A 32 -8.34 7.49 1.14
CA VAL A 32 -8.62 8.93 0.99
C VAL A 32 -8.50 9.64 2.34
N VAL A 33 -9.12 9.10 3.39
CA VAL A 33 -9.02 9.65 4.76
C VAL A 33 -7.56 9.71 5.22
N ASN A 34 -6.80 8.65 4.97
CA ASN A 34 -5.38 8.59 5.32
C ASN A 34 -4.54 9.65 4.58
N ALA A 35 -4.82 9.88 3.30
CA ALA A 35 -4.16 10.92 2.52
C ALA A 35 -4.52 12.32 3.02
N LEU A 36 -5.81 12.56 3.30
CA LEU A 36 -6.27 13.85 3.82
C LEU A 36 -5.65 14.19 5.17
N TYR A 37 -5.61 13.23 6.10
CA TYR A 37 -5.01 13.50 7.40
C TYR A 37 -3.51 13.81 7.27
N SER A 38 -2.78 13.12 6.39
CA SER A 38 -1.36 13.39 6.14
C SER A 38 -1.10 14.79 5.58
N ILE A 39 -2.04 15.30 4.78
CA ILE A 39 -1.98 16.68 4.26
C ILE A 39 -2.22 17.69 5.40
N VAL A 40 -3.22 17.45 6.22
CA VAL A 40 -3.56 18.35 7.35
C VAL A 40 -2.45 18.41 8.38
N ASP A 41 -1.85 17.26 8.73
CA ASP A 41 -0.67 17.21 9.61
C ASP A 41 0.48 18.09 9.10
N ARG A 42 0.80 17.99 7.80
CA ARG A 42 1.82 18.86 7.18
C ARG A 42 1.44 20.34 7.20
N ILE A 43 0.14 20.67 7.04
CA ILE A 43 -0.34 22.04 7.14
C ILE A 43 -0.10 22.59 8.54
N TYR A 44 -0.45 21.85 9.59
CA TYR A 44 -0.20 22.29 10.95
C TYR A 44 1.28 22.52 11.23
N ILE A 45 2.14 21.60 10.80
CA ILE A 45 3.60 21.72 10.98
C ILE A 45 4.15 22.91 10.21
N GLY A 46 3.70 23.15 8.97
CA GLY A 46 4.13 24.27 8.14
C GLY A 46 3.73 25.63 8.69
N HIS A 47 2.67 25.72 9.52
CA HIS A 47 2.21 26.95 10.15
C HIS A 47 2.84 27.24 11.53
N MET A 48 3.85 26.46 11.95
CA MET A 48 4.60 26.78 13.16
C MET A 48 5.39 28.08 12.98
N ALA A 49 5.21 29.03 13.90
CA ALA A 49 5.90 30.31 13.89
C ALA A 49 7.42 30.11 13.86
N ASP A 50 8.12 30.89 13.05
CA ASP A 50 9.58 31.00 12.90
C ASP A 50 10.33 29.75 12.41
N VAL A 51 9.75 28.55 12.54
CA VAL A 51 10.44 27.28 12.26
C VAL A 51 9.68 26.33 11.33
N GLY A 52 8.48 26.71 10.85
CA GLY A 52 7.59 25.84 10.08
C GLY A 52 8.26 25.22 8.85
N GLN A 53 9.03 25.99 8.09
CA GLN A 53 9.73 25.47 6.89
C GLN A 53 10.83 24.45 7.27
N LEU A 54 11.65 24.75 8.30
CA LEU A 54 12.71 23.84 8.75
C LEU A 54 12.11 22.57 9.37
N ALA A 55 11.03 22.71 10.12
CA ALA A 55 10.31 21.60 10.72
C ALA A 55 9.69 20.69 9.63
N LEU A 56 9.01 21.25 8.65
CA LEU A 56 8.40 20.52 7.55
C LEU A 56 9.47 19.77 6.73
N THR A 57 10.59 20.41 6.44
CA THR A 57 11.73 19.78 5.76
C THR A 57 12.28 18.63 6.63
N GLY A 58 12.51 18.87 7.93
CA GLY A 58 13.00 17.87 8.86
C GLY A 58 12.11 16.63 8.95
N ILE A 59 10.80 16.81 9.02
CA ILE A 59 9.84 15.68 9.02
C ILE A 59 9.82 14.95 7.68
N GLY A 60 9.96 15.68 6.56
CA GLY A 60 10.12 15.08 5.23
C GLY A 60 11.31 14.13 5.15
N LEU A 61 12.42 14.44 5.81
CA LEU A 61 13.61 13.59 5.88
C LEU A 61 13.40 12.30 6.71
N CYS A 62 12.36 12.24 7.55
CA CYS A 62 11.99 11.03 8.29
C CYS A 62 11.24 9.99 7.42
N PHE A 63 10.77 10.38 6.24
CA PHE A 63 9.95 9.53 5.36
C PHE A 63 10.57 8.16 5.07
N PRO A 64 11.87 8.01 4.74
CA PRO A 64 12.47 6.70 4.49
C PRO A 64 12.42 5.76 5.71
N ILE A 65 12.58 6.31 6.92
CA ILE A 65 12.51 5.52 8.16
C ILE A 65 11.07 5.09 8.43
N THR A 66 10.10 6.00 8.30
CA THR A 66 8.68 5.66 8.49
C THR A 66 8.19 4.67 7.43
N MET A 67 8.65 4.78 6.18
CA MET A 67 8.38 3.80 5.13
C MET A 67 8.98 2.42 5.43
N THR A 68 10.16 2.37 6.04
CA THR A 68 10.77 1.10 6.47
C THR A 68 9.90 0.40 7.51
N VAL A 69 9.43 1.12 8.53
CA VAL A 69 8.49 0.58 9.54
C VAL A 69 7.22 0.06 8.88
N SER A 70 6.63 0.82 7.95
CA SER A 70 5.43 0.44 7.21
C SER A 70 5.67 -0.77 6.30
N ALA A 71 6.84 -0.87 5.66
CA ALA A 71 7.20 -1.99 4.79
C ALA A 71 7.27 -3.32 5.55
N PHE A 72 7.86 -3.34 6.75
CA PHE A 72 7.87 -4.54 7.59
C PHE A 72 6.48 -4.91 8.11
N SER A 73 5.64 -3.93 8.41
CA SER A 73 4.23 -4.18 8.72
C SER A 73 3.49 -4.81 7.53
N ALA A 74 3.73 -4.28 6.32
CA ALA A 74 3.15 -4.79 5.09
C ALA A 74 3.63 -6.21 4.76
N LEU A 75 4.90 -6.54 5.02
CA LEU A 75 5.44 -7.89 4.87
C LEU A 75 4.57 -8.92 5.60
N ILE A 76 4.21 -8.63 6.83
CA ILE A 76 3.43 -9.55 7.65
C ILE A 76 1.94 -9.45 7.36
N GLY A 77 1.40 -8.23 7.26
CA GLY A 77 -0.04 -8.01 7.06
C GLY A 77 -0.54 -8.47 5.69
N TYR A 78 0.09 -7.99 4.62
CA TYR A 78 -0.28 -8.36 3.24
C TYR A 78 0.19 -9.76 2.82
N GLY A 79 1.01 -10.44 3.64
CA GLY A 79 1.30 -11.86 3.47
C GLY A 79 0.34 -12.75 4.23
N GLY A 80 0.02 -12.39 5.47
CA GLY A 80 -0.82 -13.19 6.37
C GLY A 80 -2.31 -13.15 6.02
N ALA A 81 -2.84 -11.98 5.67
CA ALA A 81 -4.25 -11.80 5.37
C ALA A 81 -4.75 -12.64 4.17
N PRO A 82 -4.07 -12.67 3.01
CA PRO A 82 -4.43 -13.55 1.89
C PRO A 82 -4.32 -15.03 2.24
N LEU A 83 -3.25 -15.44 2.95
CA LEU A 83 -3.09 -16.82 3.39
C LEU A 83 -4.25 -17.26 4.29
N SER A 84 -4.63 -16.37 5.22
CA SER A 84 -5.79 -16.57 6.10
C SER A 84 -7.09 -16.73 5.31
N SER A 85 -7.32 -15.92 4.28
CA SER A 85 -8.50 -16.00 3.40
C SER A 85 -8.56 -17.33 2.64
N ILE A 86 -7.43 -17.81 2.12
CA ILE A 86 -7.32 -19.11 1.44
C ILE A 86 -7.67 -20.26 2.41
N LEU A 87 -7.11 -20.24 3.63
CA LEU A 87 -7.35 -21.27 4.64
C LEU A 87 -8.82 -21.30 5.07
N ARG A 88 -9.44 -20.14 5.24
CA ARG A 88 -10.89 -20.04 5.50
C ARG A 88 -11.72 -20.65 4.38
N GLY A 89 -11.36 -20.37 3.13
CA GLY A 89 -12.02 -20.97 1.98
C GLY A 89 -11.94 -22.50 1.98
N ARG A 90 -10.86 -23.07 2.53
CA ARG A 90 -10.66 -24.50 2.74
C ARG A 90 -11.38 -25.05 3.97
N ARG A 91 -12.05 -24.20 4.75
CA ARG A 91 -12.64 -24.52 6.07
C ARG A 91 -11.60 -24.95 7.12
N GLU A 92 -10.36 -24.48 6.99
CA GLU A 92 -9.26 -24.71 7.92
C GLU A 92 -9.13 -23.54 8.89
N ASP A 93 -10.20 -23.17 9.60
CA ASP A 93 -10.26 -21.96 10.43
C ASP A 93 -9.23 -21.97 11.57
N GLN A 94 -8.92 -23.12 12.15
CA GLN A 94 -7.87 -23.24 13.17
C GLN A 94 -6.49 -22.82 12.62
N LYS A 95 -6.16 -23.23 11.40
CA LYS A 95 -4.89 -22.82 10.76
C LYS A 95 -4.90 -21.32 10.42
N ALA A 96 -6.06 -20.77 10.04
CA ALA A 96 -6.20 -19.34 9.81
C ALA A 96 -5.99 -18.54 11.11
N GLU A 97 -6.49 -19.02 12.26
CA GLU A 97 -6.20 -18.45 13.59
C GLU A 97 -4.72 -18.58 13.97
N GLN A 98 -4.05 -19.68 13.62
CA GLN A 98 -2.60 -19.85 13.81
C GLN A 98 -1.79 -18.86 12.97
N VAL A 99 -2.21 -18.58 11.73
CA VAL A 99 -1.59 -17.55 10.89
C VAL A 99 -1.71 -16.18 11.57
N LEU A 100 -2.91 -15.82 12.06
CA LEU A 100 -3.12 -14.55 12.77
C LEU A 100 -2.21 -14.47 14.01
N GLY A 101 -2.20 -15.51 14.86
CA GLY A 101 -1.35 -15.52 16.07
C GLY A 101 0.15 -15.42 15.74
N THR A 102 0.61 -16.17 14.74
CA THR A 102 2.01 -16.08 14.23
C THR A 102 2.34 -14.67 13.74
N CYS A 103 1.42 -14.02 13.00
CA CYS A 103 1.59 -12.66 12.50
C CYS A 103 1.62 -11.63 13.63
N VAL A 104 0.80 -11.77 14.66
CA VAL A 104 0.85 -10.89 15.85
C VAL A 104 2.21 -10.96 16.52
N THR A 105 2.72 -12.18 16.75
CA THR A 105 4.04 -12.35 17.38
C THR A 105 5.16 -11.79 16.47
N ALA A 106 5.10 -12.04 15.17
CA ALA A 106 6.06 -11.47 14.22
C ALA A 106 6.03 -9.94 14.20
N LEU A 107 4.84 -9.32 14.21
CA LEU A 107 4.68 -7.87 14.27
C LEU A 107 5.20 -7.29 15.59
N VAL A 108 5.00 -7.97 16.72
CA VAL A 108 5.55 -7.54 18.01
C VAL A 108 7.08 -7.59 17.98
N VAL A 109 7.67 -8.69 17.51
CA VAL A 109 9.13 -8.82 17.41
C VAL A 109 9.71 -7.78 16.46
N LEU A 110 9.15 -7.63 15.27
CA LEU A 110 9.59 -6.63 14.30
C LEU A 110 9.33 -5.20 14.80
N GLY A 111 8.23 -4.97 15.53
CA GLY A 111 7.87 -3.69 16.14
C GLY A 111 8.80 -3.27 17.29
N ILE A 112 9.67 -4.17 17.75
CA ILE A 112 10.76 -3.86 18.68
C ILE A 112 12.10 -3.78 17.93
N VAL A 113 12.41 -4.78 17.12
CA VAL A 113 13.73 -4.91 16.47
C VAL A 113 13.95 -3.83 15.41
N VAL A 114 12.96 -3.59 14.54
CA VAL A 114 13.11 -2.60 13.44
C VAL A 114 13.25 -1.17 13.97
N PRO A 115 12.37 -0.69 14.88
CA PRO A 115 12.54 0.64 15.46
C PRO A 115 13.83 0.79 16.25
N LEU A 116 14.26 -0.24 16.98
CA LEU A 116 15.51 -0.21 17.72
C LEU A 116 16.70 -0.08 16.76
N ALA A 117 16.74 -0.86 15.68
CA ALA A 117 17.76 -0.73 14.66
C ALA A 117 17.76 0.66 14.00
N CYS A 118 16.57 1.16 13.62
CA CYS A 118 16.42 2.51 13.07
C CYS A 118 16.83 3.60 14.07
N PHE A 119 16.59 3.41 15.36
CA PHE A 119 16.99 4.35 16.40
C PHE A 119 18.51 4.52 16.48
N PHE A 120 19.27 3.43 16.44
CA PHE A 120 20.72 3.50 16.44
C PHE A 120 21.29 4.03 15.11
N LEU A 121 20.61 3.79 14.01
CA LEU A 121 21.04 4.22 12.67
C LEU A 121 20.40 5.54 12.21
N ARG A 122 19.59 6.21 13.03
CA ARG A 122 18.81 7.38 12.62
C ARG A 122 19.67 8.54 12.13
N GLU A 123 20.79 8.79 12.82
CA GLU A 123 21.69 9.89 12.47
C GLU A 123 22.31 9.68 11.07
N PRO A 124 23.05 8.57 10.79
CA PRO A 124 23.60 8.34 9.46
C PRO A 124 22.52 8.25 8.37
N ILE A 125 21.33 7.69 8.68
CA ILE A 125 20.23 7.64 7.71
C ILE A 125 19.73 9.05 7.40
N LEU A 126 19.46 9.90 8.39
CA LEU A 126 18.99 11.26 8.15
C LEU A 126 19.99 12.09 7.34
N TYR A 127 21.28 12.00 7.64
CA TYR A 127 22.31 12.68 6.84
C TYR A 127 22.42 12.11 5.43
N LEU A 128 22.29 10.81 5.25
CA LEU A 128 22.28 10.16 3.93
C LEU A 128 21.13 10.69 3.05
N PHE A 129 19.97 10.99 3.68
CA PHE A 129 18.82 11.55 2.99
C PHE A 129 18.80 13.08 2.91
N GLY A 130 19.90 13.73 3.27
CA GLY A 130 20.11 15.16 3.02
C GLY A 130 19.81 16.07 4.23
N ALA A 131 19.84 15.55 5.46
CA ALA A 131 19.74 16.41 6.64
C ALA A 131 20.91 17.38 6.71
N SER A 132 20.59 18.64 6.99
CA SER A 132 21.57 19.68 7.30
C SER A 132 21.65 19.89 8.82
N PRO A 133 22.70 20.58 9.33
CA PRO A 133 22.76 20.96 10.75
C PRO A 133 21.54 21.75 11.23
N ALA A 134 20.86 22.47 10.32
CA ALA A 134 19.66 23.24 10.64
C ALA A 134 18.38 22.35 10.69
N THR A 135 18.26 21.35 9.85
CA THR A 135 17.05 20.50 9.75
C THR A 135 17.13 19.26 10.63
N TYR A 136 18.33 18.75 10.91
CA TYR A 136 18.56 17.55 11.73
C TYR A 136 17.88 17.60 13.10
N PRO A 137 17.95 18.71 13.89
CA PRO A 137 17.31 18.73 15.20
C PRO A 137 15.79 18.53 15.18
N TYR A 138 15.12 18.94 14.11
CA TYR A 138 13.67 18.74 13.93
C TYR A 138 13.36 17.31 13.50
N ALA A 139 14.14 16.76 12.58
CA ALA A 139 14.05 15.38 12.14
C ALA A 139 14.28 14.39 13.29
N ASP A 140 15.36 14.59 14.06
CA ASP A 140 15.73 13.72 15.19
C ASP A 140 14.66 13.72 16.29
N ARG A 141 14.14 14.90 16.64
CA ARG A 141 13.06 15.03 17.64
C ARG A 141 11.78 14.30 17.23
N TYR A 142 11.39 14.38 15.96
CA TYR A 142 10.22 13.71 15.42
C TYR A 142 10.42 12.20 15.39
N ILE A 143 11.51 11.75 14.74
CA ILE A 143 11.72 10.33 14.47
C ILE A 143 11.98 9.53 15.75
N THR A 144 12.64 10.12 16.75
CA THR A 144 12.88 9.47 18.04
C THR A 144 11.56 9.11 18.72
N ILE A 145 10.60 10.04 18.79
CA ILE A 145 9.29 9.79 19.39
C ILE A 145 8.48 8.80 18.53
N TYR A 146 8.50 8.96 17.22
CA TYR A 146 7.82 8.04 16.29
C TYR A 146 8.33 6.61 16.44
N LEU A 147 9.64 6.40 16.53
CA LEU A 147 10.23 5.07 16.70
C LEU A 147 9.84 4.41 18.02
N MET A 148 9.75 5.18 19.12
CA MET A 148 9.23 4.66 20.39
C MET A 148 7.78 4.19 20.29
N GLY A 149 6.99 4.83 19.44
CA GLY A 149 5.59 4.48 19.18
C GLY A 149 5.36 3.54 17.97
N SER A 150 6.40 3.02 17.32
CA SER A 150 6.24 2.23 16.10
C SER A 150 5.58 0.88 16.31
N LEU A 151 5.66 0.29 17.50
CA LEU A 151 4.97 -0.97 17.79
C LEU A 151 3.45 -0.87 17.59
N PRO A 152 2.72 0.11 18.18
CA PRO A 152 1.31 0.35 17.83
C PRO A 152 1.06 0.57 16.34
N VAL A 153 1.92 1.34 15.67
CA VAL A 153 1.82 1.58 14.22
C VAL A 153 1.87 0.27 13.44
N MET A 154 2.87 -0.58 13.70
CA MET A 154 3.04 -1.85 13.01
C MET A 154 1.90 -2.81 13.28
N LEU A 155 1.43 -2.89 14.51
CA LEU A 155 0.27 -3.72 14.87
C LEU A 155 -1.00 -3.23 14.18
N THR A 156 -1.25 -1.91 14.17
CA THR A 156 -2.42 -1.34 13.51
C THR A 156 -2.42 -1.66 12.03
N LEU A 157 -1.35 -1.32 11.32
CA LEU A 157 -1.24 -1.52 9.87
C LEU A 157 -1.31 -3.01 9.48
N GLY A 158 -0.56 -3.85 10.20
CA GLY A 158 -0.49 -5.28 9.89
C GLY A 158 -1.78 -6.02 10.22
N LEU A 159 -2.40 -5.76 11.37
CA LEU A 159 -3.59 -6.49 11.81
C LEU A 159 -4.89 -5.98 11.19
N ASN A 160 -4.97 -4.71 10.78
CA ASN A 160 -6.14 -4.20 10.07
C ASN A 160 -6.40 -4.96 8.76
N THR A 161 -5.35 -5.50 8.12
CA THR A 161 -5.48 -6.34 6.93
C THR A 161 -6.27 -7.63 7.22
N PHE A 162 -6.16 -8.19 8.43
CA PHE A 162 -6.92 -9.37 8.85
C PHE A 162 -8.39 -9.05 9.13
N ILE A 163 -8.71 -7.85 9.61
CA ILE A 163 -10.10 -7.38 9.74
C ILE A 163 -10.74 -7.35 8.35
N ASN A 164 -10.03 -6.76 7.39
CA ASN A 164 -10.46 -6.66 6.00
C ASN A 164 -10.61 -8.06 5.35
N ALA A 165 -9.67 -8.97 5.59
CA ALA A 165 -9.68 -10.33 5.06
C ALA A 165 -10.87 -11.19 5.55
N GLN A 166 -11.43 -10.85 6.70
CA GLN A 166 -12.64 -11.48 7.23
C GLN A 166 -13.95 -10.92 6.67
N GLY A 167 -13.88 -9.87 5.85
CA GLY A 167 -15.06 -9.20 5.28
C GLY A 167 -15.55 -7.98 6.06
N PHE A 168 -14.87 -7.60 7.14
CA PHE A 168 -15.23 -6.45 7.99
C PHE A 168 -14.53 -5.16 7.52
N THR A 169 -14.56 -4.87 6.22
CA THR A 169 -13.86 -3.69 5.66
C THR A 169 -14.39 -2.35 6.17
N ARG A 170 -15.66 -2.30 6.60
CA ARG A 170 -16.20 -1.11 7.28
C ARG A 170 -15.51 -0.88 8.61
N ASP A 171 -15.30 -1.94 9.40
CA ASP A 171 -14.59 -1.86 10.68
C ASP A 171 -13.11 -1.52 10.45
N GLY A 172 -12.51 -2.08 9.39
CA GLY A 172 -11.16 -1.70 8.95
C GLY A 172 -11.05 -0.22 8.54
N MET A 173 -12.06 0.33 7.86
CA MET A 173 -12.14 1.76 7.56
C MET A 173 -12.29 2.59 8.86
N VAL A 174 -13.10 2.14 9.80
CA VAL A 174 -13.27 2.80 11.11
C VAL A 174 -11.94 2.86 11.87
N THR A 175 -11.11 1.82 11.80
CA THR A 175 -9.76 1.83 12.38
C THR A 175 -8.94 3.03 11.88
N VAL A 176 -8.92 3.24 10.56
CA VAL A 176 -8.20 4.37 9.94
C VAL A 176 -8.84 5.70 10.33
N GLY A 177 -10.19 5.75 10.32
CA GLY A 177 -10.97 6.94 10.70
C GLY A 177 -10.71 7.38 12.14
N ILE A 178 -10.65 6.44 13.10
CA ILE A 178 -10.32 6.71 14.51
C ILE A 178 -8.92 7.33 14.60
N GLY A 179 -7.92 6.73 13.96
CA GLY A 179 -6.56 7.26 13.96
C GLY A 179 -6.47 8.66 13.38
N ALA A 180 -7.08 8.86 12.20
CA ALA A 180 -7.10 10.15 11.52
C ALA A 180 -7.81 11.24 12.35
N LEU A 181 -8.99 10.93 12.94
CA LEU A 181 -9.73 11.88 13.76
C LEU A 181 -8.99 12.23 15.05
N CYS A 182 -8.43 11.23 15.74
CA CYS A 182 -7.62 11.47 16.93
C CYS A 182 -6.41 12.36 16.61
N ASN A 183 -5.71 12.09 15.51
CA ASN A 183 -4.55 12.88 15.12
C ASN A 183 -4.95 14.32 14.77
N LEU A 184 -6.01 14.51 13.97
CA LEU A 184 -6.53 15.82 13.59
C LEU A 184 -6.86 16.71 14.81
N VAL A 185 -7.38 16.10 15.89
CA VAL A 185 -7.71 16.81 17.14
C VAL A 185 -6.48 17.02 18.01
N LEU A 186 -5.60 16.02 18.12
CA LEU A 186 -4.45 16.07 19.00
C LEU A 186 -3.30 16.94 18.48
N ASP A 187 -3.12 17.02 17.15
CA ASP A 187 -2.07 17.83 16.53
C ASP A 187 -2.11 19.30 16.98
N PRO A 188 -3.22 20.05 16.81
CA PRO A 188 -3.24 21.45 17.23
C PRO A 188 -3.08 21.62 18.75
N ILE A 189 -3.56 20.66 19.55
CA ILE A 189 -3.43 20.70 21.01
C ILE A 189 -1.96 20.56 21.42
N PHE A 190 -1.24 19.57 20.87
CA PHE A 190 0.16 19.33 21.24
C PHE A 190 1.13 20.29 20.53
N ILE A 191 0.88 20.64 19.28
CA ILE A 191 1.76 21.54 18.51
C ILE A 191 1.68 22.96 19.06
N PHE A 192 0.46 23.50 19.16
CA PHE A 192 0.22 24.91 19.49
C PHE A 192 -0.20 25.09 20.95
N GLY A 193 -1.16 24.29 21.45
CA GLY A 193 -1.70 24.41 22.81
C GLY A 193 -0.64 24.19 23.89
N PHE A 194 0.14 23.12 23.78
CA PHE A 194 1.25 22.84 24.69
C PHE A 194 2.60 23.40 24.22
N GLY A 195 2.68 23.99 23.03
CA GLY A 195 3.90 24.57 22.47
C GLY A 195 5.02 23.56 22.20
N LEU A 196 4.69 22.27 22.04
CA LEU A 196 5.68 21.20 21.84
C LEU A 196 6.24 21.15 20.41
N GLY A 197 5.63 21.89 19.46
CA GLY A 197 6.08 21.95 18.07
C GLY A 197 6.15 20.57 17.42
N VAL A 198 7.28 20.25 16.77
CA VAL A 198 7.51 18.96 16.07
C VAL A 198 7.37 17.74 16.99
N ARG A 199 7.76 17.86 18.27
CA ARG A 199 7.54 16.80 19.26
C ARG A 199 6.06 16.55 19.49
N GLY A 200 5.25 17.61 19.47
CA GLY A 200 3.80 17.54 19.63
C GLY A 200 3.15 16.74 18.49
N ALA A 201 3.54 16.99 17.24
CA ALA A 201 3.07 16.22 16.08
C ALA A 201 3.42 14.72 16.19
N ALA A 202 4.64 14.39 16.58
CA ALA A 202 5.06 13.01 16.77
C ALA A 202 4.27 12.31 17.89
N ILE A 203 4.04 12.98 19.03
CA ILE A 203 3.25 12.46 20.15
C ILE A 203 1.80 12.22 19.72
N ALA A 204 1.18 13.18 19.04
CA ALA A 204 -0.18 13.07 18.54
C ALA A 204 -0.34 11.87 17.59
N THR A 205 0.62 11.69 16.68
CA THR A 205 0.66 10.54 15.78
C THR A 205 0.75 9.22 16.56
N VAL A 206 1.65 9.11 17.51
CA VAL A 206 1.84 7.89 18.32
C VAL A 206 0.58 7.57 19.14
N ILE A 207 -0.02 8.56 19.79
CA ILE A 207 -1.26 8.37 20.57
C ILE A 207 -2.40 7.92 19.65
N SER A 208 -2.56 8.54 18.49
CA SER A 208 -3.61 8.20 17.51
C SER A 208 -3.45 6.76 17.01
N GLN A 209 -2.22 6.33 16.74
CA GLN A 209 -1.93 4.96 16.36
C GLN A 209 -2.13 3.97 17.51
N LEU A 210 -1.84 4.37 18.75
CA LEU A 210 -2.11 3.55 19.93
C LEU A 210 -3.61 3.33 20.13
N VAL A 211 -4.44 4.36 19.96
CA VAL A 211 -5.92 4.24 20.03
C VAL A 211 -6.42 3.31 18.93
N SER A 212 -5.93 3.47 17.70
CA SER A 212 -6.25 2.56 16.58
C SER A 212 -5.81 1.12 16.86
N CYS A 213 -4.63 0.93 17.45
CA CYS A 213 -4.10 -0.39 17.83
C CYS A 213 -5.00 -1.08 18.87
N ILE A 214 -5.41 -0.35 19.90
CA ILE A 214 -6.34 -0.86 20.94
C ILE A 214 -7.65 -1.29 20.27
N TRP A 215 -8.20 -0.49 19.37
CA TRP A 215 -9.40 -0.82 18.61
C TRP A 215 -9.24 -2.12 17.80
N VAL A 216 -8.15 -2.25 17.04
CA VAL A 216 -7.87 -3.44 16.22
C VAL A 216 -7.74 -4.69 17.08
N ILE A 217 -6.99 -4.61 18.18
CA ILE A 217 -6.80 -5.74 19.11
C ILE A 217 -8.13 -6.11 19.78
N ALA A 218 -8.89 -5.12 20.28
CA ALA A 218 -10.20 -5.35 20.88
C ALA A 218 -11.17 -6.00 19.88
N PHE A 219 -11.15 -5.55 18.62
CA PHE A 219 -11.93 -6.16 17.56
C PHE A 219 -11.54 -7.62 17.36
N LEU A 220 -10.25 -7.96 17.19
CA LEU A 220 -9.76 -9.32 16.94
C LEU A 220 -9.95 -10.28 18.13
N LEU A 221 -10.04 -9.77 19.35
CA LEU A 221 -10.39 -10.52 20.54
C LEU A 221 -11.91 -10.74 20.69
N GLY A 222 -12.72 -9.95 19.99
CA GLY A 222 -14.17 -9.94 20.08
C GLY A 222 -14.82 -11.24 19.61
N LYS A 223 -16.05 -11.51 20.11
CA LYS A 223 -16.81 -12.72 19.77
C LYS A 223 -17.45 -12.71 18.37
N LYS A 224 -17.47 -11.56 17.70
CA LYS A 224 -18.09 -11.38 16.36
C LYS A 224 -17.18 -11.78 15.20
N ASN A 225 -15.91 -12.12 15.48
CA ASN A 225 -14.93 -12.44 14.46
C ASN A 225 -15.01 -13.88 14.00
N LEU A 226 -14.72 -14.07 12.71
CA LEU A 226 -14.62 -15.38 12.07
C LEU A 226 -13.28 -16.05 12.41
N ILE A 227 -12.22 -15.26 12.55
CA ILE A 227 -10.90 -15.68 13.02
C ILE A 227 -10.57 -14.85 14.25
N ARG A 228 -10.28 -15.53 15.35
CA ARG A 228 -10.02 -14.88 16.64
C ARG A 228 -8.55 -14.97 17.02
N LEU A 229 -8.06 -13.92 17.67
CA LEU A 229 -6.77 -13.97 18.31
C LEU A 229 -6.86 -14.81 19.59
N ARG A 230 -6.20 -15.98 19.60
CA ARG A 230 -6.17 -16.88 20.74
C ARG A 230 -4.76 -17.00 21.29
N ARG A 231 -4.62 -16.95 22.62
CA ARG A 231 -3.32 -17.04 23.32
C ARG A 231 -2.53 -18.29 22.93
N GLN A 232 -3.20 -19.42 22.71
CA GLN A 232 -2.56 -20.70 22.33
C GLN A 232 -1.81 -20.62 20.99
N TYR A 233 -2.17 -19.69 20.09
CA TYR A 233 -1.57 -19.53 18.76
C TYR A 233 -0.53 -18.40 18.69
N LEU A 234 -0.18 -17.77 19.81
CA LEU A 234 0.89 -16.77 19.86
C LEU A 234 2.29 -17.40 19.73
N LYS A 235 2.44 -18.72 19.92
CA LYS A 235 3.69 -19.41 19.59
C LYS A 235 3.87 -19.40 18.07
N PRO A 236 4.94 -18.78 17.54
CA PRO A 236 5.12 -18.63 16.10
C PRO A 236 5.36 -20.00 15.46
N SER A 237 4.66 -20.27 14.37
CA SER A 237 4.90 -21.41 13.50
C SER A 237 5.84 -20.97 12.37
N TRP A 238 7.10 -21.41 12.41
CA TRP A 238 8.11 -21.06 11.41
C TRP A 238 7.70 -21.41 9.97
N PRO A 239 7.06 -22.58 9.69
CA PRO A 239 6.58 -22.90 8.35
C PRO A 239 5.48 -21.95 7.87
N LEU A 240 4.58 -21.50 8.78
CA LEU A 240 3.56 -20.52 8.43
C LEU A 240 4.17 -19.14 8.24
N LEU A 241 5.10 -18.72 9.07
CA LEU A 241 5.79 -17.47 8.94
C LEU A 241 6.56 -17.39 7.61
N GLY A 242 7.22 -18.46 7.18
CA GLY A 242 7.87 -18.53 5.87
C GLY A 242 6.90 -18.32 4.70
N LYS A 243 5.68 -18.89 4.78
CA LYS A 243 4.63 -18.66 3.76
C LYS A 243 4.11 -17.23 3.80
N VAL A 244 3.90 -16.67 4.98
CA VAL A 244 3.49 -15.27 5.18
C VAL A 244 4.53 -14.33 4.58
N CYS A 245 5.80 -14.45 4.97
CA CYS A 245 6.88 -13.63 4.43
C CYS A 245 6.97 -13.78 2.90
N GLY A 246 6.88 -15.01 2.39
CA GLY A 246 6.91 -15.27 0.95
C GLY A 246 5.84 -14.49 0.17
N LEU A 247 4.60 -14.45 0.68
CA LEU A 247 3.50 -13.69 0.05
C LEU A 247 3.64 -12.17 0.25
N GLY A 248 4.15 -11.75 1.41
CA GLY A 248 4.27 -10.34 1.76
C GLY A 248 5.49 -9.65 1.15
N VAL A 249 6.52 -10.40 0.70
CA VAL A 249 7.75 -9.84 0.12
C VAL A 249 7.46 -8.90 -1.06
N SER A 250 6.46 -9.19 -1.89
CA SER A 250 6.10 -8.30 -3.00
C SER A 250 5.67 -6.92 -2.52
N SER A 251 4.84 -6.84 -1.48
CA SER A 251 4.39 -5.59 -0.88
C SER A 251 5.52 -4.87 -0.13
N PHE A 252 6.39 -5.63 0.54
CA PHE A 252 7.59 -5.10 1.19
C PHE A 252 8.52 -4.42 0.17
N ILE A 253 8.85 -5.11 -0.93
CA ILE A 253 9.70 -4.58 -1.99
C ILE A 253 9.08 -3.32 -2.59
N MET A 254 7.77 -3.33 -2.86
CA MET A 254 7.10 -2.16 -3.42
C MET A 254 7.21 -0.93 -2.52
N GLN A 255 7.13 -1.09 -1.20
CA GLN A 255 7.23 0.03 -0.26
C GLN A 255 8.68 0.48 -0.02
N ILE A 256 9.61 -0.45 0.20
CA ILE A 256 11.00 -0.09 0.50
C ILE A 256 11.70 0.56 -0.71
N THR A 257 11.34 0.13 -1.93
CA THR A 257 11.92 0.69 -3.15
C THR A 257 11.35 2.05 -3.53
N GLU A 258 10.22 2.47 -2.97
CA GLU A 258 9.61 3.77 -3.27
C GLU A 258 10.54 4.94 -2.93
N SER A 259 11.13 4.91 -1.74
CA SER A 259 12.09 5.92 -1.31
C SER A 259 13.35 5.93 -2.17
N ALA A 260 13.87 4.76 -2.53
CA ALA A 260 15.05 4.64 -3.39
C ALA A 260 14.78 5.19 -4.81
N ILE A 261 13.62 4.87 -5.38
CA ILE A 261 13.21 5.35 -6.70
C ILE A 261 13.05 6.88 -6.68
N SER A 262 12.40 7.43 -5.66
CA SER A 262 12.24 8.88 -5.51
C SER A 262 13.60 9.58 -5.44
N ALA A 263 14.55 9.03 -4.68
CA ALA A 263 15.91 9.57 -4.61
C ALA A 263 16.63 9.53 -5.97
N VAL A 264 16.53 8.40 -6.70
CA VAL A 264 17.14 8.25 -8.03
C VAL A 264 16.51 9.20 -9.05
N PHE A 265 15.17 9.37 -9.05
CA PHE A 265 14.49 10.36 -9.89
C PHE A 265 15.00 11.77 -9.60
N ASN A 266 14.99 12.19 -8.34
CA ASN A 266 15.36 13.54 -7.95
C ASN A 266 16.83 13.84 -8.28
N ALA A 267 17.75 12.91 -7.99
CA ALA A 267 19.16 13.06 -8.32
C ALA A 267 19.39 13.15 -9.83
N SER A 268 18.74 12.30 -10.63
CA SER A 268 18.86 12.32 -12.08
C SER A 268 18.25 13.58 -12.67
N LEU A 269 17.07 14.03 -12.22
CA LEU A 269 16.43 15.25 -12.70
C LEU A 269 17.22 16.49 -12.33
N TYR A 270 17.76 16.56 -11.12
CA TYR A 270 18.62 17.65 -10.70
C TYR A 270 19.88 17.75 -11.59
N GLN A 271 20.54 16.61 -11.83
CA GLN A 271 21.76 16.55 -12.63
C GLN A 271 21.56 16.98 -14.09
N PHE A 272 20.44 16.59 -14.72
CA PHE A 272 20.21 16.81 -16.15
C PHE A 272 19.31 17.98 -16.47
N GLY A 273 18.54 18.49 -15.50
CA GLY A 273 17.52 19.52 -15.75
C GLY A 273 17.41 20.62 -14.69
N GLY A 274 17.98 20.42 -13.50
CA GLY A 274 17.91 21.38 -12.39
C GLY A 274 16.58 21.34 -11.61
N ASP A 275 16.40 22.31 -10.71
CA ASP A 275 15.35 22.35 -9.70
C ASP A 275 13.92 22.34 -10.27
N ILE A 276 13.70 22.96 -11.43
CA ILE A 276 12.38 23.05 -12.04
C ILE A 276 11.81 21.66 -12.40
N TYR A 277 12.66 20.72 -12.83
CA TYR A 277 12.25 19.35 -13.14
C TYR A 277 12.06 18.51 -11.89
N VAL A 278 12.79 18.77 -10.81
CA VAL A 278 12.57 18.15 -9.50
C VAL A 278 11.20 18.60 -8.96
N THR A 279 10.88 19.89 -9.07
CA THR A 279 9.55 20.41 -8.71
C THR A 279 8.45 19.78 -9.58
N THR A 280 8.67 19.64 -10.88
CA THR A 280 7.77 18.95 -11.81
C THR A 280 7.51 17.51 -11.35
N MET A 281 8.54 16.77 -10.92
CA MET A 281 8.41 15.40 -10.43
C MET A 281 7.64 15.32 -9.10
N THR A 282 7.76 16.33 -8.24
CA THR A 282 6.97 16.43 -7.01
C THR A 282 5.47 16.54 -7.32
N VAL A 283 5.09 17.30 -8.33
CA VAL A 283 3.71 17.36 -8.82
C VAL A 283 3.29 16.02 -9.41
N ALA A 284 4.15 15.38 -10.24
CA ALA A 284 3.89 14.06 -10.81
C ALA A 284 3.59 13.01 -9.75
N THR A 285 4.42 12.94 -8.71
CA THR A 285 4.24 11.97 -7.61
C THR A 285 2.96 12.21 -6.82
N SER A 286 2.56 13.47 -6.61
CA SER A 286 1.31 13.80 -5.94
C SER A 286 0.08 13.36 -6.73
N ILE A 287 0.09 13.59 -8.05
CA ILE A 287 -0.98 13.12 -8.96
C ILE A 287 -1.01 11.59 -8.99
N SER A 288 0.17 10.94 -9.10
CA SER A 288 0.30 9.48 -9.12
C SER A 288 -0.23 8.84 -7.84
N GLN A 289 0.00 9.46 -6.68
CA GLN A 289 -0.49 8.96 -5.40
C GLN A 289 -2.02 8.91 -5.36
N ILE A 290 -2.68 9.98 -5.79
CA ILE A 290 -4.15 10.04 -5.86
C ILE A 290 -4.69 9.02 -6.86
N TYR A 291 -4.04 8.91 -8.03
CA TYR A 291 -4.42 7.97 -9.07
C TYR A 291 -4.30 6.51 -8.62
N THR A 292 -3.19 6.13 -8.01
CA THR A 292 -2.88 4.74 -7.66
C THR A 292 -3.65 4.25 -6.44
N MET A 293 -3.99 5.13 -5.46
CA MET A 293 -4.68 4.71 -4.24
C MET A 293 -6.06 4.10 -4.51
N ILE A 294 -6.77 4.56 -5.52
CA ILE A 294 -8.08 4.02 -5.89
C ILE A 294 -7.92 2.63 -6.52
N ILE A 295 -6.96 2.45 -7.42
CA ILE A 295 -6.66 1.15 -8.03
C ILE A 295 -6.24 0.13 -6.96
N GLN A 296 -5.41 0.55 -6.01
CA GLN A 296 -4.99 -0.28 -4.89
C GLN A 296 -6.17 -0.64 -3.97
N GLY A 297 -7.08 0.28 -3.72
CA GLY A 297 -8.29 0.02 -2.95
C GLY A 297 -9.17 -1.07 -3.59
N PHE A 298 -9.35 -1.05 -4.92
CA PHE A 298 -10.02 -2.13 -5.65
C PHE A 298 -9.26 -3.46 -5.53
N GLY A 299 -7.95 -3.45 -5.71
CA GLY A 299 -7.11 -4.64 -5.58
C GLY A 299 -7.19 -5.28 -4.20
N GLN A 300 -7.04 -4.48 -3.16
CA GLN A 300 -7.15 -4.92 -1.76
C GLN A 300 -8.55 -5.44 -1.42
N GLY A 301 -9.62 -4.80 -1.95
CA GLY A 301 -10.99 -5.25 -1.75
C GLY A 301 -11.31 -6.57 -2.44
N ALA A 302 -10.73 -6.81 -3.62
CA ALA A 302 -10.92 -8.07 -4.36
C ALA A 302 -10.12 -9.24 -3.75
N GLN A 303 -9.00 -8.97 -3.09
CA GLN A 303 -8.05 -9.97 -2.60
C GLN A 303 -8.67 -11.01 -1.65
N PRO A 304 -9.44 -10.62 -0.59
CA PRO A 304 -10.08 -11.58 0.31
C PRO A 304 -11.12 -12.45 -0.40
N VAL A 305 -11.93 -11.86 -1.30
CA VAL A 305 -12.96 -12.58 -2.06
C VAL A 305 -12.32 -13.62 -2.99
N THR A 306 -11.26 -13.22 -3.67
CA THR A 306 -10.50 -14.09 -4.58
C THR A 306 -9.82 -15.23 -3.83
N GLY A 307 -9.11 -14.93 -2.74
CA GLY A 307 -8.38 -15.91 -1.93
C GLY A 307 -9.31 -16.95 -1.27
N TYR A 308 -10.44 -16.49 -0.71
CA TYR A 308 -11.45 -17.38 -0.14
C TYR A 308 -12.03 -18.35 -1.18
N ASN A 309 -12.48 -17.82 -2.33
CA ASN A 309 -13.05 -18.67 -3.40
C ASN A 309 -12.00 -19.62 -3.98
N TYR A 310 -10.74 -19.22 -4.05
CA TYR A 310 -9.64 -20.11 -4.45
C TYR A 310 -9.44 -21.24 -3.42
N GLY A 311 -9.43 -20.92 -2.13
CA GLY A 311 -9.37 -21.90 -1.06
C GLY A 311 -10.53 -22.89 -1.08
N ALA A 312 -11.75 -22.40 -1.36
CA ALA A 312 -12.97 -23.20 -1.48
C ALA A 312 -13.05 -24.04 -2.79
N GLY A 313 -12.08 -23.93 -3.70
CA GLY A 313 -12.11 -24.61 -4.98
C GLY A 313 -13.09 -24.04 -5.99
N ALA A 314 -13.72 -22.89 -5.73
CA ALA A 314 -14.70 -22.25 -6.61
C ALA A 314 -14.02 -21.48 -7.76
N TYR A 315 -13.32 -22.21 -8.65
CA TYR A 315 -12.44 -21.63 -9.67
C TYR A 315 -13.16 -20.72 -10.68
N GLY A 316 -14.41 -21.00 -11.01
CA GLY A 316 -15.24 -20.14 -11.85
C GLY A 316 -15.46 -18.76 -11.22
N ARG A 317 -15.71 -18.71 -9.90
CA ARG A 317 -15.85 -17.44 -9.17
C ARG A 317 -14.53 -16.67 -9.09
N VAL A 318 -13.40 -17.36 -8.93
CA VAL A 318 -12.06 -16.74 -8.96
C VAL A 318 -11.82 -16.05 -10.31
N ARG A 319 -12.16 -16.72 -11.44
CA ARG A 319 -12.06 -16.11 -12.78
C ARG A 319 -12.97 -14.90 -12.93
N GLN A 320 -14.18 -14.97 -12.36
CA GLN A 320 -15.12 -13.84 -12.36
C GLN A 320 -14.58 -12.66 -11.52
N CYS A 321 -13.97 -12.92 -10.34
CA CYS A 321 -13.29 -11.91 -9.55
C CYS A 321 -12.21 -11.19 -10.35
N TYR A 322 -11.34 -11.95 -11.01
CA TYR A 322 -10.26 -11.38 -11.83
C TYR A 322 -10.79 -10.52 -12.98
N ARG A 323 -11.77 -11.03 -13.73
CA ARG A 323 -12.37 -10.28 -14.85
C ARG A 323 -12.97 -8.96 -14.37
N PHE A 324 -13.76 -9.01 -13.30
CA PHE A 324 -14.39 -7.83 -12.75
C PHE A 324 -13.35 -6.82 -12.24
N LEU A 325 -12.35 -7.28 -11.49
CA LEU A 325 -11.27 -6.42 -11.00
C LEU A 325 -10.53 -5.75 -12.15
N THR A 326 -10.18 -6.51 -13.20
CA THR A 326 -9.48 -5.97 -14.37
C THR A 326 -10.32 -4.91 -15.09
N VAL A 327 -11.61 -5.17 -15.31
CA VAL A 327 -12.51 -4.22 -15.98
C VAL A 327 -12.69 -2.94 -15.17
N VAL A 328 -12.92 -3.04 -13.86
CA VAL A 328 -13.12 -1.86 -13.00
C VAL A 328 -11.84 -1.04 -12.86
N CYS A 329 -10.69 -1.70 -12.61
CA CYS A 329 -9.41 -1.00 -12.52
C CYS A 329 -9.03 -0.32 -13.83
N LEU A 330 -9.20 -1.03 -14.97
CA LEU A 330 -8.89 -0.47 -16.29
C LEU A 330 -9.87 0.66 -16.65
N GLY A 331 -11.17 0.48 -16.40
CA GLY A 331 -12.18 1.51 -16.64
C GLY A 331 -11.89 2.80 -15.86
N TYR A 332 -11.63 2.67 -14.56
CA TYR A 332 -11.19 3.81 -13.74
C TYR A 332 -9.89 4.42 -14.29
N ALA A 333 -8.90 3.58 -14.59
CA ALA A 333 -7.59 4.03 -15.05
C ALA A 333 -7.65 4.83 -16.35
N VAL A 334 -8.46 4.37 -17.33
CA VAL A 334 -8.65 5.07 -18.61
C VAL A 334 -9.37 6.41 -18.41
N VAL A 335 -10.42 6.43 -17.58
CA VAL A 335 -11.15 7.68 -17.29
C VAL A 335 -10.23 8.68 -16.56
N ALA A 336 -9.54 8.25 -15.51
CA ALA A 336 -8.63 9.10 -14.76
C ALA A 336 -7.45 9.59 -15.62
N TRP A 337 -6.89 8.71 -16.45
CA TRP A 337 -5.86 9.05 -17.43
C TRP A 337 -6.35 10.13 -18.41
N GLY A 338 -7.55 9.94 -18.97
CA GLY A 338 -8.15 10.91 -19.90
C GLY A 338 -8.32 12.29 -19.25
N LEU A 339 -8.83 12.32 -17.99
CA LEU A 339 -8.98 13.56 -17.24
C LEU A 339 -7.62 14.21 -16.93
N ILE A 340 -6.62 13.43 -16.53
CA ILE A 340 -5.26 13.94 -16.28
C ILE A 340 -4.66 14.54 -17.56
N GLN A 341 -4.75 13.86 -18.70
CA GLN A 341 -4.22 14.36 -19.97
C GLN A 341 -4.95 15.60 -20.49
N LEU A 342 -6.28 15.63 -20.32
CA LEU A 342 -7.11 16.75 -20.78
C LEU A 342 -6.91 18.02 -19.92
N PHE A 343 -6.91 17.84 -18.61
CA PHE A 343 -6.85 18.94 -17.63
C PHE A 343 -5.45 19.15 -17.03
N MET A 344 -4.38 18.66 -17.68
CA MET A 344 -3.01 18.73 -17.16
C MET A 344 -2.59 20.15 -16.72
N PRO A 345 -2.79 21.22 -17.53
CA PRO A 345 -2.42 22.57 -17.12
C PRO A 345 -3.17 23.04 -15.86
N GLN A 346 -4.48 22.74 -15.77
CA GLN A 346 -5.32 23.11 -14.63
C GLN A 346 -4.92 22.34 -13.36
N ILE A 347 -4.58 21.07 -13.51
CA ILE A 347 -4.13 20.25 -12.37
C ILE A 347 -2.81 20.79 -11.83
N ILE A 348 -1.85 21.15 -12.70
CA ILE A 348 -0.57 21.72 -12.27
C ILE A 348 -0.78 23.08 -11.61
N SER A 349 -1.69 23.92 -12.13
CA SER A 349 -1.98 25.24 -11.57
C SER A 349 -2.55 25.21 -10.15
N VAL A 350 -3.15 24.09 -9.72
CA VAL A 350 -3.56 23.91 -8.33
C VAL A 350 -2.35 23.87 -7.39
N PHE A 351 -1.20 23.39 -7.86
CA PHE A 351 0.03 23.33 -7.07
C PHE A 351 0.86 24.61 -7.18
N ASN A 352 0.98 25.16 -8.41
CA ASN A 352 1.73 26.41 -8.64
C ASN A 352 1.32 27.02 -9.98
N ASN A 353 1.14 28.35 -9.98
CA ASN A 353 0.74 29.14 -11.13
C ASN A 353 1.92 29.79 -11.87
N ASP A 354 3.19 29.45 -11.56
CA ASP A 354 4.35 29.99 -12.26
C ASP A 354 4.31 29.60 -13.76
N PRO A 355 4.30 30.58 -14.69
CA PRO A 355 4.27 30.28 -16.12
C PRO A 355 5.45 29.44 -16.61
N ASN A 356 6.64 29.60 -16.01
CA ASN A 356 7.83 28.82 -16.37
C ASN A 356 7.68 27.36 -15.95
N LEU A 357 7.11 27.11 -14.74
CA LEU A 357 6.81 25.78 -14.30
C LEU A 357 5.76 25.13 -15.19
N LEU A 358 4.68 25.84 -15.53
CA LEU A 358 3.63 25.32 -16.40
C LEU A 358 4.18 24.95 -17.79
N ALA A 359 4.99 25.81 -18.40
CA ALA A 359 5.60 25.57 -19.71
C ALA A 359 6.50 24.32 -19.71
N THR A 360 7.21 24.07 -18.61
CA THR A 360 8.12 22.92 -18.46
C THR A 360 7.36 21.65 -18.05
N ALA A 361 6.47 21.75 -17.07
CA ALA A 361 5.81 20.61 -16.45
C ALA A 361 4.76 19.94 -17.37
N VAL A 362 3.96 20.72 -18.11
CA VAL A 362 2.88 20.17 -18.95
C VAL A 362 3.40 19.12 -19.96
N PRO A 363 4.42 19.41 -20.80
CA PRO A 363 4.92 18.40 -21.74
C PRO A 363 5.55 17.19 -21.03
N MET A 364 6.30 17.41 -19.95
CA MET A 364 6.96 16.34 -19.22
C MET A 364 5.96 15.42 -18.54
N LEU A 365 4.94 15.97 -17.88
CA LEU A 365 3.91 15.17 -17.22
C LEU A 365 2.98 14.46 -18.22
N ARG A 366 2.73 15.02 -19.37
CA ARG A 366 2.02 14.29 -20.45
C ARG A 366 2.78 13.05 -20.89
N ILE A 367 4.11 13.12 -20.98
CA ILE A 367 4.95 11.96 -21.27
C ILE A 367 4.92 10.98 -20.11
N PHE A 368 5.11 11.44 -18.88
CA PHE A 368 5.12 10.61 -17.69
C PHE A 368 3.81 9.80 -17.52
N PHE A 369 2.66 10.43 -17.75
CA PHE A 369 1.36 9.79 -17.65
C PHE A 369 0.86 9.14 -18.96
N LEU A 370 1.69 9.08 -20.03
CA LEU A 370 1.24 8.68 -21.37
C LEU A 370 0.52 7.30 -21.39
N LEU A 371 1.04 6.30 -20.70
CA LEU A 371 0.53 4.92 -20.71
C LEU A 371 0.19 4.40 -19.29
N THR A 372 0.00 5.31 -18.34
CA THR A 372 -0.24 4.97 -16.92
C THR A 372 -1.48 4.08 -16.72
N PHE A 373 -2.48 4.14 -17.62
CA PHE A 373 -3.65 3.27 -17.53
C PHE A 373 -3.31 1.77 -17.62
N LEU A 374 -2.17 1.40 -18.23
CA LEU A 374 -1.70 0.02 -18.28
C LEU A 374 -1.28 -0.53 -16.91
N PHE A 375 -0.90 0.36 -15.98
CA PHE A 375 -0.59 -0.02 -14.59
C PHE A 375 -1.75 -0.76 -13.91
N ALA A 376 -3.00 -0.47 -14.30
CA ALA A 376 -4.17 -1.17 -13.80
C ALA A 376 -4.15 -2.68 -14.11
N LEU A 377 -3.67 -3.08 -15.31
CA LEU A 377 -3.54 -4.49 -15.70
C LEU A 377 -2.50 -5.23 -14.84
N GLN A 378 -1.37 -4.57 -14.58
CA GLN A 378 -0.35 -5.12 -13.69
C GLN A 378 -0.88 -5.29 -12.28
N THR A 379 -1.51 -4.25 -11.72
CA THR A 379 -2.03 -4.26 -10.35
C THR A 379 -3.11 -5.34 -10.17
N ALA A 380 -4.05 -5.47 -11.11
CA ALA A 380 -5.08 -6.51 -11.08
C ALA A 380 -4.48 -7.92 -11.09
N SER A 381 -3.49 -8.16 -11.96
CA SER A 381 -2.81 -9.45 -12.08
C SER A 381 -1.95 -9.77 -10.85
N GLN A 382 -1.17 -8.79 -10.37
CA GLN A 382 -0.28 -8.96 -9.21
C GLN A 382 -1.06 -9.21 -7.92
N ASN A 383 -2.14 -8.46 -7.65
CA ASN A 383 -3.01 -8.70 -6.50
C ASN A 383 -3.66 -10.08 -6.57
N THR A 384 -4.00 -10.55 -7.78
CA THR A 384 -4.56 -11.89 -7.97
C THR A 384 -3.51 -12.97 -7.71
N PHE A 385 -2.26 -12.82 -8.17
CA PHE A 385 -1.18 -13.76 -7.81
C PHE A 385 -1.02 -13.89 -6.30
N VAL A 386 -1.06 -12.79 -5.55
CA VAL A 386 -1.01 -12.83 -4.08
C VAL A 386 -2.23 -13.56 -3.50
N ALA A 387 -3.43 -13.27 -4.00
CA ALA A 387 -4.67 -13.92 -3.56
C ALA A 387 -4.70 -15.43 -3.84
N LEU A 388 -4.03 -15.88 -4.91
CA LEU A 388 -3.88 -17.31 -5.24
C LEU A 388 -2.74 -17.99 -4.45
N GLY A 389 -1.96 -17.26 -3.68
CA GLY A 389 -0.78 -17.78 -2.96
C GLY A 389 0.45 -17.96 -3.85
N GLU A 390 0.49 -17.37 -5.05
CA GLU A 390 1.60 -17.49 -6.01
C GLU A 390 2.71 -16.46 -5.71
N ALA A 391 3.31 -16.54 -4.52
CA ALA A 391 4.29 -15.60 -3.99
C ALA A 391 5.46 -15.29 -4.94
N LYS A 392 6.05 -16.33 -5.54
CA LYS A 392 7.22 -16.18 -6.45
C LYS A 392 6.91 -15.27 -7.63
N LYS A 393 5.74 -15.44 -8.26
CA LYS A 393 5.30 -14.62 -9.39
C LYS A 393 5.04 -13.17 -8.94
N ALA A 394 4.31 -12.97 -7.83
CA ALA A 394 4.04 -11.65 -7.30
C ALA A 394 5.31 -10.87 -7.00
N THR A 395 6.31 -11.51 -6.36
CA THR A 395 7.60 -10.91 -6.05
C THR A 395 8.43 -10.61 -7.31
N PHE A 396 8.44 -11.54 -8.27
CA PHE A 396 9.15 -11.33 -9.54
C PHE A 396 8.64 -10.07 -10.27
N PHE A 397 7.31 -9.90 -10.39
CA PHE A 397 6.76 -8.73 -11.08
C PHE A 397 6.92 -7.42 -10.32
N ALA A 398 6.96 -7.46 -8.97
CA ALA A 398 7.31 -6.29 -8.17
C ALA A 398 8.75 -5.84 -8.44
N LEU A 399 9.71 -6.78 -8.46
CA LEU A 399 11.12 -6.50 -8.76
C LEU A 399 11.31 -6.09 -10.23
N LEU A 400 10.64 -6.77 -11.17
CA LEU A 400 10.76 -6.48 -12.60
C LEU A 400 10.46 -5.01 -12.89
N ARG A 401 9.34 -4.50 -12.38
CA ARG A 401 8.93 -3.11 -12.62
C ARG A 401 9.89 -2.11 -11.97
N LYS A 402 10.12 -2.26 -10.68
CA LYS A 402 10.79 -1.24 -9.86
C LYS A 402 12.31 -1.29 -10.00
N VAL A 403 12.91 -2.48 -9.91
CA VAL A 403 14.36 -2.66 -9.82
C VAL A 403 14.96 -2.93 -11.19
N PHE A 404 14.38 -3.83 -11.98
CA PHE A 404 14.99 -4.25 -13.25
C PHE A 404 14.64 -3.35 -14.43
N LEU A 405 13.52 -2.63 -14.38
CA LEU A 405 13.12 -1.73 -15.47
C LEU A 405 13.29 -0.27 -15.09
N LEU A 406 12.59 0.21 -14.06
CA LEU A 406 12.47 1.63 -13.79
C LEU A 406 13.82 2.28 -13.41
N ILE A 407 14.53 1.74 -12.42
CA ILE A 407 15.82 2.30 -11.97
C ILE A 407 16.85 2.35 -13.11
N PRO A 408 17.10 1.25 -13.87
CA PRO A 408 18.02 1.31 -15.00
C PRO A 408 17.58 2.30 -16.08
N LEU A 409 16.29 2.39 -16.41
CA LEU A 409 15.80 3.33 -17.41
C LEU A 409 16.05 4.78 -16.98
N ILE A 410 15.77 5.16 -15.73
CA ILE A 410 16.05 6.49 -15.18
C ILE A 410 17.54 6.86 -15.32
N LEU A 411 18.44 5.89 -15.10
CA LEU A 411 19.89 6.12 -15.14
C LEU A 411 20.48 6.10 -16.56
N ILE A 412 19.95 5.27 -17.45
CA ILE A 412 20.52 5.05 -18.79
C ILE A 412 19.94 6.04 -19.80
N MET A 413 18.61 6.24 -19.84
CA MET A 413 17.97 7.05 -20.89
C MET A 413 18.53 8.49 -21.01
N PRO A 414 18.78 9.25 -19.92
CA PRO A 414 19.34 10.58 -20.06
C PRO A 414 20.75 10.59 -20.65
N ARG A 415 21.53 9.50 -20.43
CA ARG A 415 22.94 9.38 -20.91
C ARG A 415 23.05 8.98 -22.37
N ILE A 416 22.03 8.35 -22.95
CA ILE A 416 22.02 7.93 -24.35
C ILE A 416 21.39 8.96 -25.29
N GLY A 417 21.19 10.20 -24.81
CA GLY A 417 20.77 11.33 -25.66
C GLY A 417 19.33 11.81 -25.45
N PHE A 418 18.53 11.11 -24.62
CA PHE A 418 17.15 11.55 -24.34
C PHE A 418 17.05 12.64 -23.27
N GLY A 419 18.15 12.94 -22.55
CA GLY A 419 18.18 13.99 -21.52
C GLY A 419 17.07 13.83 -20.47
N VAL A 420 16.50 14.95 -20.04
CA VAL A 420 15.41 14.98 -19.04
C VAL A 420 14.15 14.27 -19.53
N THR A 421 13.82 14.38 -20.81
CA THR A 421 12.65 13.70 -21.39
C THR A 421 12.73 12.18 -21.21
N GLY A 422 13.94 11.60 -21.30
CA GLY A 422 14.18 10.19 -21.06
C GLY A 422 13.86 9.78 -19.62
N ILE A 423 14.15 10.63 -18.64
CA ILE A 423 13.84 10.37 -17.23
C ILE A 423 12.32 10.27 -17.02
N PHE A 424 11.54 11.21 -17.57
CA PHE A 424 10.07 11.15 -17.49
C PHE A 424 9.48 10.01 -18.31
N ALA A 425 10.10 9.63 -19.44
CA ALA A 425 9.66 8.51 -20.25
C ALA A 425 9.97 7.13 -19.65
N ALA A 426 10.85 7.05 -18.64
CA ALA A 426 11.20 5.81 -17.98
C ALA A 426 9.99 5.13 -17.31
N GLU A 427 9.09 5.90 -16.68
CA GLU A 427 7.89 5.37 -16.00
C GLU A 427 6.92 4.69 -16.99
N PRO A 428 6.41 5.36 -18.05
CA PRO A 428 5.48 4.70 -18.99
C PRO A 428 6.11 3.51 -19.73
N ILE A 429 7.42 3.52 -19.98
CA ILE A 429 8.11 2.37 -20.59
C ILE A 429 8.15 1.20 -19.62
N ALA A 430 8.57 1.43 -18.36
CA ALA A 430 8.61 0.40 -17.33
C ALA A 430 7.21 -0.18 -17.06
N ASP A 431 6.20 0.68 -16.96
CA ASP A 431 4.81 0.27 -16.75
C ASP A 431 4.27 -0.57 -17.92
N THR A 432 4.53 -0.16 -19.16
CA THR A 432 4.07 -0.90 -20.35
C THR A 432 4.67 -2.29 -20.42
N ILE A 433 5.99 -2.39 -20.27
CA ILE A 433 6.69 -3.70 -20.34
C ILE A 433 6.22 -4.58 -19.17
N SER A 434 6.22 -4.05 -17.97
CA SER A 434 5.84 -4.80 -16.77
C SER A 434 4.37 -5.24 -16.81
N ALA A 435 3.46 -4.36 -17.23
CA ALA A 435 2.05 -4.67 -17.36
C ALA A 435 1.81 -5.73 -18.43
N ALA A 436 2.43 -5.60 -19.62
CA ALA A 436 2.31 -6.57 -20.70
C ALA A 436 2.80 -7.96 -20.27
N VAL A 437 4.00 -8.03 -19.67
CA VAL A 437 4.58 -9.32 -19.24
C VAL A 437 3.79 -9.91 -18.07
N CYS A 438 3.40 -9.12 -17.07
CA CYS A 438 2.63 -9.59 -15.93
C CYS A 438 1.24 -10.11 -16.34
N PHE A 439 0.50 -9.32 -17.13
CA PHE A 439 -0.83 -9.68 -17.61
C PHE A 439 -0.80 -10.93 -18.50
N THR A 440 0.12 -10.99 -19.46
CA THR A 440 0.28 -12.15 -20.36
C THR A 440 0.66 -13.40 -19.56
N THR A 441 1.60 -13.30 -18.63
CA THR A 441 1.98 -14.42 -17.77
C THR A 441 0.79 -14.90 -16.93
N PHE A 442 0.00 -13.98 -16.37
CA PHE A 442 -1.19 -14.36 -15.63
C PHE A 442 -2.19 -15.13 -16.50
N LEU A 443 -2.48 -14.63 -17.70
CA LEU A 443 -3.41 -15.28 -18.61
C LEU A 443 -2.93 -16.67 -19.06
N LEU A 444 -1.66 -16.79 -19.39
CA LEU A 444 -1.10 -18.04 -19.91
C LEU A 444 -0.88 -19.12 -18.83
N THR A 445 -0.64 -18.71 -17.60
CA THR A 445 -0.36 -19.65 -16.49
C THR A 445 -1.56 -19.83 -15.57
N SER A 446 -1.81 -18.87 -14.68
CA SER A 446 -2.78 -19.01 -13.61
C SER A 446 -4.21 -19.01 -14.10
N TYR A 447 -4.57 -18.13 -15.04
CA TYR A 447 -5.93 -18.08 -15.58
C TYR A 447 -6.31 -19.33 -16.39
N ARG A 448 -5.39 -19.82 -17.23
CA ARG A 448 -5.58 -21.09 -17.96
C ARG A 448 -5.63 -22.27 -16.98
N GLY A 449 -4.80 -22.26 -15.93
CA GLY A 449 -4.83 -23.27 -14.87
C GLY A 449 -6.17 -23.31 -14.13
N LEU A 450 -6.72 -22.14 -13.78
CA LEU A 450 -8.05 -22.02 -13.17
C LEU A 450 -9.15 -22.56 -14.09
N ARG A 451 -9.09 -22.25 -15.38
CA ARG A 451 -10.05 -22.74 -16.37
C ARG A 451 -10.03 -24.28 -16.49
N LYS A 452 -8.84 -24.89 -16.53
CA LYS A 452 -8.70 -26.35 -16.58
C LYS A 452 -9.27 -27.01 -15.31
N LYS A 453 -8.98 -26.45 -14.12
CA LYS A 453 -9.52 -26.96 -12.85
C LYS A 453 -11.04 -26.85 -12.79
N GLU A 454 -11.62 -25.77 -13.26
CA GLU A 454 -13.08 -25.58 -13.35
C GLU A 454 -13.72 -26.60 -14.28
N GLN A 455 -13.14 -26.83 -15.46
CA GLN A 455 -13.64 -27.82 -16.42
C GLN A 455 -13.58 -29.25 -15.85
N ALA A 456 -12.49 -29.61 -15.17
CA ALA A 456 -12.37 -30.92 -14.53
C ALA A 456 -13.43 -31.13 -13.42
N GLN A 457 -13.74 -30.08 -12.63
CA GLN A 457 -14.81 -30.17 -11.63
C GLN A 457 -16.20 -30.35 -12.23
N LEU A 458 -16.48 -29.65 -13.34
CA LEU A 458 -17.75 -29.78 -14.06
C LEU A 458 -17.91 -31.19 -14.68
N ALA A 459 -16.83 -31.74 -15.23
CA ALA A 459 -16.84 -33.10 -15.79
C ALA A 459 -17.10 -34.15 -14.70
N ALA A 460 -16.38 -34.07 -13.56
CA ALA A 460 -16.59 -35.00 -12.44
C ALA A 460 -18.02 -34.93 -11.87
N LYS A 461 -18.59 -33.72 -11.78
CA LYS A 461 -19.97 -33.53 -11.31
C LYS A 461 -21.01 -34.12 -12.24
N ASN A 462 -20.76 -34.06 -13.57
CA ASN A 462 -21.66 -34.66 -14.56
C ASN A 462 -21.59 -36.22 -14.52
N GLU A 463 -20.42 -36.78 -14.24
CA GLU A 463 -20.25 -38.24 -14.07
C GLU A 463 -20.94 -38.77 -12.79
N GLU A 464 -20.98 -37.98 -11.71
CA GLU A 464 -21.71 -38.34 -10.48
C GLU A 464 -23.24 -38.22 -10.61
N THR A 465 -23.73 -37.57 -11.64
CA THR A 465 -25.18 -37.32 -11.84
C THR A 465 -25.82 -38.32 -12.83
N ILE A 466 -24.98 -39.10 -13.51
CA ILE A 466 -25.36 -40.23 -14.38
C ILE A 466 -25.29 -41.53 -13.57
#